data_8b3bbdfca4f0bce00cb3c0b19478f8f7
#
_entry.id   8b3bbdfca4f0bce00cb3c0b19478f8f7
#
_cell.length_a   1.000
_cell.length_b   1.000
_cell.length_c   1.000
_cell.angle_alpha   90.00
_cell.angle_beta   90.00
_cell.angle_gamma   90.00
#
_symmetry.space_group_name_H-M   'P 1'
#
loop_
_entity.id
_entity.type
_entity.pdbx_description
1 polymer ?
#
loop_
_entity_poly.entity_id
_entity_poly.type
_entity_poly.pdbx_seq_one_letter_code
_entity_poly.pdbx_strand_id
1 'polypeptide(L)'
;MPAIFVNSINKTKPMPSIQVTVHHKLTEHEAMSRIKNLVTQLKHDHGDKLSNVTEEWHARTGKFSFAFHGLGLSGTVNLHPGIVEIHGKLPLAVSLFKGKIKDVIKDKANELLEGHKTTDQ
;
A
#
# COMPACT_ATOMS: atom_id res chain seq x y z
N MET A 1 9.42 29.02 -1.07
CA MET A 1 9.67 29.02 -2.41
C MET A 1 10.66 28.01 -2.82
N PRO A 2 11.82 27.96 -2.26
CA PRO A 2 12.80 26.98 -2.70
C PRO A 2 12.26 25.56 -2.71
N ALA A 3 11.41 25.26 -1.78
CA ALA A 3 10.89 23.91 -1.69
C ALA A 3 10.13 23.53 -2.94
N ILE A 4 9.56 24.51 -3.58
CA ILE A 4 8.80 24.25 -4.76
C ILE A 4 9.69 23.80 -5.88
N PHE A 5 10.86 24.40 -5.96
CA PHE A 5 11.76 24.01 -7.00
C PHE A 5 12.26 22.62 -6.83
N VAL A 6 12.45 22.24 -5.59
CA VAL A 6 12.89 20.90 -5.33
C VAL A 6 11.88 19.90 -5.87
N ASN A 7 10.62 20.23 -5.70
CA ASN A 7 9.59 19.37 -6.22
C ASN A 7 9.66 19.27 -7.72
N SER A 8 9.97 20.37 -8.36
CA SER A 8 10.08 20.35 -9.79
C SER A 8 11.18 19.44 -10.23
N ILE A 9 12.27 19.48 -9.53
CA ILE A 9 13.38 18.64 -9.87
C ILE A 9 13.02 17.20 -9.75
N ASN A 10 12.27 16.86 -8.74
CA ASN A 10 11.87 15.49 -8.56
C ASN A 10 11.09 14.96 -9.74
N LYS A 11 10.39 15.84 -10.41
CA LYS A 11 9.62 15.41 -11.55
C LYS A 11 10.47 14.97 -12.71
N THR A 12 11.71 15.39 -12.73
CA THR A 12 12.56 15.00 -13.83
C THR A 12 12.91 13.54 -13.77
N LYS A 13 12.63 12.90 -12.64
CA LYS A 13 12.88 11.49 -12.51
C LYS A 13 11.59 10.82 -12.14
N PRO A 14 10.68 10.72 -13.06
CA PRO A 14 9.40 10.13 -12.75
C PRO A 14 9.55 8.68 -12.35
N MET A 15 8.86 8.31 -11.32
CA MET A 15 8.78 6.92 -10.92
C MET A 15 7.35 6.50 -11.02
N PRO A 16 7.08 5.38 -11.66
CA PRO A 16 5.72 4.87 -11.67
C PRO A 16 5.23 4.70 -10.25
N SER A 17 3.99 5.04 -10.04
CA SER A 17 3.42 4.92 -8.71
C SER A 17 1.98 4.49 -8.83
N ILE A 18 1.47 3.96 -7.74
CA ILE A 18 0.06 3.61 -7.65
C ILE A 18 -0.50 4.31 -6.43
N GLN A 19 -1.80 4.53 -6.48
CA GLN A 19 -2.50 5.10 -5.35
C GLN A 19 -3.82 4.38 -5.22
N VAL A 20 -4.11 3.93 -4.01
CA VAL A 20 -5.34 3.23 -3.72
C VAL A 20 -6.01 3.95 -2.56
N THR A 21 -7.29 4.23 -2.72
CA THR A 21 -8.07 4.84 -1.66
C THR A 21 -9.22 3.91 -1.33
N VAL A 22 -9.34 3.55 -0.06
CA VAL A 22 -10.38 2.64 0.37
C VAL A 22 -11.22 3.34 1.43
N HIS A 23 -12.51 3.38 1.22
CA HIS A 23 -13.42 3.95 2.20
C HIS A 23 -13.92 2.87 3.13
N HIS A 24 -14.17 3.22 4.37
CA HIS A 24 -14.65 2.27 5.34
C HIS A 24 -15.52 2.98 6.37
N LYS A 25 -16.25 2.20 7.14
CA LYS A 25 -17.10 2.74 8.19
C LYS A 25 -16.64 2.34 9.58
N LEU A 26 -15.38 1.97 9.69
CA LEU A 26 -14.82 1.55 10.97
C LEU A 26 -14.30 2.75 11.73
N THR A 27 -14.09 2.57 13.04
CA THR A 27 -13.38 3.58 13.79
C THR A 27 -11.93 3.56 13.33
N GLU A 28 -11.20 4.63 13.62
CA GLU A 28 -9.80 4.66 13.25
C GLU A 28 -9.03 3.51 13.90
N HIS A 29 -9.35 3.24 15.14
CA HIS A 29 -8.66 2.18 15.85
C HIS A 29 -8.89 0.83 15.18
N GLU A 30 -10.12 0.56 14.82
CA GLU A 30 -10.44 -0.70 14.19
C GLU A 30 -9.81 -0.79 12.80
N ALA A 31 -9.87 0.30 12.05
CA ALA A 31 -9.27 0.32 10.73
C ALA A 31 -7.77 0.11 10.82
N MET A 32 -7.12 0.75 11.80
CA MET A 32 -5.70 0.57 12.00
C MET A 32 -5.36 -0.88 12.30
N SER A 33 -6.13 -1.46 13.19
CA SER A 33 -5.89 -2.82 13.59
C SER A 33 -5.97 -3.77 12.40
N ARG A 34 -6.93 -3.54 11.54
CA ARG A 34 -7.10 -4.42 10.39
C ARG A 34 -6.11 -4.17 9.29
N ILE A 35 -5.85 -2.89 8.99
CA ILE A 35 -4.99 -2.60 7.86
C ILE A 35 -3.52 -2.94 8.14
N LYS A 36 -3.17 -3.03 9.42
CA LYS A 36 -1.82 -3.44 9.77
C LYS A 36 -1.51 -4.85 9.30
N ASN A 37 -2.53 -5.59 8.94
CA ASN A 37 -2.31 -6.94 8.44
C ASN A 37 -2.13 -6.99 6.93
N LEU A 38 -2.18 -5.84 6.28
CA LEU A 38 -2.13 -5.83 4.84
C LEU A 38 -0.89 -6.52 4.27
N VAL A 39 0.28 -6.10 4.74
CA VAL A 39 1.51 -6.67 4.20
C VAL A 39 1.64 -8.14 4.57
N THR A 40 1.25 -8.47 5.78
CA THR A 40 1.28 -9.86 6.23
C THR A 40 0.41 -10.75 5.36
N GLN A 41 -0.78 -10.25 5.05
CA GLN A 41 -1.70 -11.03 4.24
C GLN A 41 -1.21 -11.14 2.80
N LEU A 42 -0.63 -10.08 2.28
CA LEU A 42 -0.07 -10.14 0.94
C LEU A 42 1.05 -11.15 0.88
N LYS A 43 1.87 -11.19 1.91
CA LYS A 43 2.94 -12.15 1.96
C LYS A 43 2.40 -13.56 2.06
N HIS A 44 1.34 -13.74 2.82
CA HIS A 44 0.72 -15.04 2.94
C HIS A 44 0.17 -15.52 1.60
N ASP A 45 -0.48 -14.62 0.88
CA ASP A 45 -1.13 -14.99 -0.37
C ASP A 45 -0.15 -15.13 -1.52
N HIS A 46 0.94 -14.36 -1.50
CA HIS A 46 1.89 -14.33 -2.61
C HIS A 46 3.31 -14.55 -2.13
N GLY A 47 3.48 -15.34 -1.08
CA GLY A 47 4.75 -15.45 -0.40
C GLY A 47 5.92 -15.90 -1.26
N ASP A 48 5.65 -16.73 -2.24
CA ASP A 48 6.73 -17.20 -3.07
C ASP A 48 7.24 -16.11 -4.02
N LYS A 49 6.51 -15.00 -4.14
CA LYS A 49 6.91 -13.91 -4.99
C LYS A 49 7.42 -12.70 -4.21
N LEU A 50 7.17 -12.67 -2.91
CA LEU A 50 7.57 -11.53 -2.09
C LEU A 50 8.70 -11.92 -1.16
N SER A 51 9.67 -11.03 -1.03
CA SER A 51 10.78 -11.26 -0.12
C SER A 51 11.22 -9.93 0.49
N ASN A 52 12.05 -10.01 1.51
CA ASN A 52 12.61 -8.83 2.16
C ASN A 52 11.55 -7.84 2.61
N VAL A 53 10.50 -8.36 3.21
CA VAL A 53 9.39 -7.52 3.65
C VAL A 53 9.77 -6.77 4.91
N THR A 54 9.58 -5.45 4.90
CA THR A 54 9.76 -4.63 6.08
C THR A 54 8.55 -3.76 6.26
N GLU A 55 8.30 -3.40 7.51
CA GLU A 55 7.12 -2.63 7.83
C GLU A 55 7.40 -1.83 9.09
N GLU A 56 7.00 -0.57 9.08
CA GLU A 56 7.25 0.29 10.22
C GLU A 56 6.08 1.26 10.35
N TRP A 57 5.53 1.37 11.55
CA TRP A 57 4.38 2.23 11.79
C TRP A 57 4.71 3.35 12.76
N HIS A 58 4.26 4.54 12.41
CA HIS A 58 4.36 5.70 13.29
C HIS A 58 3.01 6.38 13.27
N ALA A 59 2.35 6.38 14.41
CA ALA A 59 1.02 6.97 14.50
C ALA A 59 0.12 6.34 13.45
N ARG A 60 -0.40 7.11 12.53
CA ARG A 60 -1.34 6.61 11.54
C ARG A 60 -0.72 6.36 10.19
N THR A 61 0.59 6.31 10.12
CA THR A 61 1.28 6.12 8.87
C THR A 61 2.15 4.89 8.95
N GLY A 62 1.98 4.01 8.00
CA GLY A 62 2.82 2.83 7.89
C GLY A 62 3.69 2.93 6.67
N LYS A 63 4.95 2.57 6.81
CA LYS A 63 5.88 2.50 5.69
C LYS A 63 6.24 1.05 5.48
N PHE A 64 6.26 0.64 4.23
CA PHE A 64 6.59 -0.74 3.95
C PHE A 64 7.44 -0.83 2.71
N SER A 65 8.19 -1.92 2.63
CA SER A 65 8.94 -2.21 1.44
C SER A 65 9.07 -3.72 1.31
N PHE A 66 9.21 -4.17 0.09
CA PHE A 66 9.43 -5.59 -0.16
C PHE A 66 9.95 -5.73 -1.59
N ALA A 67 10.39 -6.92 -1.90
CA ALA A 67 10.81 -7.24 -3.25
C ALA A 67 9.78 -8.15 -3.88
N PHE A 68 9.40 -7.84 -5.11
CA PHE A 68 8.46 -8.65 -5.87
C PHE A 68 9.25 -9.20 -7.04
N HIS A 69 9.43 -10.52 -7.06
CA HIS A 69 10.29 -11.15 -8.07
C HIS A 69 11.66 -10.49 -8.10
N GLY A 70 12.17 -10.16 -6.91
CA GLY A 70 13.50 -9.57 -6.81
C GLY A 70 13.56 -8.07 -7.05
N LEU A 71 12.45 -7.44 -7.42
CA LEU A 71 12.45 -6.01 -7.69
C LEU A 71 11.85 -5.27 -6.51
N GLY A 72 12.53 -4.24 -6.04
CA GLY A 72 12.11 -3.53 -4.84
C GLY A 72 10.93 -2.61 -5.05
N LEU A 73 9.95 -2.72 -4.15
CA LEU A 73 8.81 -1.84 -4.13
C LEU A 73 8.70 -1.25 -2.73
N SER A 74 8.15 -0.06 -2.65
CA SER A 74 7.95 0.56 -1.35
C SER A 74 6.69 1.39 -1.39
N GLY A 75 6.21 1.74 -0.19
CA GLY A 75 5.02 2.53 -0.15
C GLY A 75 4.66 2.94 1.25
N THR A 76 3.54 3.66 1.33
CA THR A 76 3.02 4.12 2.61
C THR A 76 1.54 3.85 2.68
N VAL A 77 1.07 3.68 3.90
CA VAL A 77 -0.35 3.56 4.19
C VAL A 77 -0.68 4.66 5.17
N ASN A 78 -1.63 5.51 4.81
CA ASN A 78 -2.05 6.61 5.68
C ASN A 78 -3.50 6.44 6.07
N LEU A 79 -3.77 6.51 7.36
CA LEU A 79 -5.13 6.39 7.85
C LEU A 79 -5.72 7.75 8.13
N HIS A 80 -6.93 7.93 7.63
CA HIS A 80 -7.73 9.12 7.89
C HIS A 80 -9.10 8.66 8.36
N PRO A 81 -9.89 9.53 8.95
CA PRO A 81 -11.24 9.12 9.32
C PRO A 81 -12.00 8.62 8.10
N GLY A 82 -12.41 7.35 8.15
CA GLY A 82 -13.20 6.77 7.08
C GLY A 82 -12.47 6.43 5.81
N ILE A 83 -11.17 6.66 5.75
CA ILE A 83 -10.42 6.47 4.52
C ILE A 83 -9.04 5.93 4.82
N VAL A 84 -8.59 4.98 4.01
CA VAL A 84 -7.22 4.52 4.06
C VAL A 84 -6.63 4.81 2.69
N GLU A 85 -5.50 5.50 2.67
CA GLU A 85 -4.80 5.80 1.42
C GLU A 85 -3.50 5.01 1.37
N ILE A 86 -3.27 4.36 0.26
CA ILE A 86 -2.08 3.56 0.05
C ILE A 86 -1.36 4.11 -1.17
N HIS A 87 -0.09 4.46 -0.99
CA HIS A 87 0.73 4.95 -2.09
C HIS A 87 1.89 4.02 -2.28
N GLY A 88 2.18 3.66 -3.50
CA GLY A 88 3.29 2.76 -3.78
C GLY A 88 4.16 3.31 -4.87
N LYS A 89 5.46 3.03 -4.78
CA LYS A 89 6.43 3.39 -5.80
C LYS A 89 6.96 2.11 -6.41
N LEU A 90 7.01 2.10 -7.72
CA LEU A 90 7.40 0.91 -8.46
C LEU A 90 8.61 1.18 -9.33
N PRO A 91 9.52 0.21 -9.45
CA PRO A 91 10.58 0.34 -10.43
C PRO A 91 9.96 0.29 -11.83
N LEU A 92 10.64 0.90 -12.78
CA LEU A 92 10.17 0.87 -14.15
C LEU A 92 9.94 -0.53 -14.65
N ALA A 93 10.75 -1.45 -14.21
CA ALA A 93 10.65 -2.82 -14.67
C ALA A 93 9.32 -3.47 -14.34
N VAL A 94 8.66 -3.04 -13.28
CA VAL A 94 7.38 -3.63 -12.93
C VAL A 94 6.21 -2.76 -13.31
N SER A 95 6.46 -1.63 -13.97
CA SER A 95 5.37 -0.73 -14.28
C SER A 95 4.36 -1.34 -15.23
N LEU A 96 4.76 -2.35 -15.98
CA LEU A 96 3.83 -3.04 -16.87
C LEU A 96 2.74 -3.75 -16.07
N PHE A 97 3.04 -4.10 -14.84
CA PHE A 97 2.08 -4.79 -14.00
C PHE A 97 1.40 -3.87 -13.02
N LYS A 98 1.52 -2.56 -13.26
CA LYS A 98 1.01 -1.57 -12.33
C LYS A 98 -0.46 -1.79 -12.01
N GLY A 99 -1.27 -2.03 -13.03
CA GLY A 99 -2.69 -2.24 -12.80
C GLY A 99 -2.99 -3.47 -11.97
N LYS A 100 -2.27 -4.54 -12.25
CA LYS A 100 -2.47 -5.76 -11.50
C LYS A 100 -2.05 -5.60 -10.05
N ILE A 101 -0.92 -4.96 -9.84
CA ILE A 101 -0.43 -4.74 -8.48
C ILE A 101 -1.42 -3.88 -7.72
N LYS A 102 -1.92 -2.84 -8.37
CA LYS A 102 -2.90 -1.97 -7.72
C LYS A 102 -4.16 -2.75 -7.35
N ASP A 103 -4.63 -3.60 -8.25
CA ASP A 103 -5.83 -4.38 -7.97
C ASP A 103 -5.63 -5.33 -6.81
N VAL A 104 -4.49 -5.99 -6.75
CA VAL A 104 -4.23 -6.92 -5.66
C VAL A 104 -4.23 -6.20 -4.33
N ILE A 105 -3.56 -5.05 -4.28
CA ILE A 105 -3.50 -4.29 -3.04
C ILE A 105 -4.88 -3.77 -2.65
N LYS A 106 -5.61 -3.24 -3.62
CA LYS A 106 -6.92 -2.70 -3.34
C LYS A 106 -7.88 -3.78 -2.86
N ASP A 107 -7.86 -4.93 -3.52
CA ASP A 107 -8.76 -5.99 -3.13
C ASP A 107 -8.46 -6.48 -1.72
N LYS A 108 -7.18 -6.63 -1.39
CA LYS A 108 -6.83 -7.11 -0.06
C LYS A 108 -7.17 -6.06 0.99
N ALA A 109 -6.93 -4.79 0.70
CA ALA A 109 -7.27 -3.74 1.64
C ALA A 109 -8.78 -3.68 1.88
N ASN A 110 -9.56 -3.81 0.82
CA ASN A 110 -11.00 -3.84 0.97
C ASN A 110 -11.43 -5.02 1.81
N GLU A 111 -10.85 -6.16 1.55
CA GLU A 111 -11.20 -7.37 2.30
C GLU A 111 -10.91 -7.18 3.78
N LEU A 112 -9.76 -6.63 4.10
CA LEU A 112 -9.39 -6.44 5.49
C LEU A 112 -10.29 -5.43 6.18
N LEU A 113 -10.62 -4.36 5.50
CA LEU A 113 -11.43 -3.32 6.12
C LEU A 113 -12.89 -3.69 6.22
N GLU A 114 -13.37 -4.51 5.31
CA GLU A 114 -14.72 -4.99 5.41
C GLU A 114 -14.84 -6.16 6.36
N GLY A 115 -13.71 -6.73 6.66
CA GLY A 115 -13.68 -7.78 7.62
C GLY A 115 -14.38 -9.02 7.16
N HIS A 116 -15.21 -9.54 8.02
CA HIS A 116 -15.76 -10.79 7.75
C HIS A 116 -16.98 -10.79 6.92
N LYS A 117 -17.15 -9.72 6.19
CA LYS A 117 -18.23 -9.69 5.33
C LYS A 117 -18.30 -10.91 4.47
N THR A 118 -17.18 -11.36 4.02
CA THR A 118 -17.16 -12.51 3.17
C THR A 118 -17.50 -13.78 3.89
N THR A 119 -17.29 -13.79 5.16
CA THR A 119 -17.55 -15.01 5.88
C THR A 119 -18.98 -15.10 6.30
N ASP A 120 -19.67 -14.04 6.18
CA ASP A 120 -21.00 -14.02 6.59
C ASP A 120 -21.86 -14.87 5.78
N GLN A 121 -21.43 -15.23 4.76
CA GLN A 121 -22.26 -15.94 4.01
C GLN A 121 -22.09 -17.28 3.97
#